data_2e403886bf935a9120a2ea051bcbde14
#
_entry.id   2e403886bf935a9120a2ea051bcbde14
#
_cell.length_a   1.000
_cell.length_b   1.000
_cell.length_c   1.000
_cell.angle_alpha   90.00
_cell.angle_beta   90.00
_cell.angle_gamma   90.00
#
_symmetry.space_group_name_H-M   'P 1'
#
loop_
_entity.id
_entity.type
_entity.pdbx_description
1 polymer ?
#
loop_
_entity_poly.entity_id
_entity_poly.type
_entity_poly.pdbx_seq_one_letter_code
_entity_poly.pdbx_strand_id
1 'polypeptide(L)'
;MFFKSFFYNRSKEFIKLFIEWIKNIVYDNKGRFLSIDGKAIKSATDKINGGNTPYIVSAFLNEMGISIGQVKVNNKSNEITAIPELLDLIDISGLFVTIDAIGTQTNIANKIIDKKGNYILKVKTNQRDLLDDIKTYFDIEISIDNSKIDYIDTEFENDHGRIERREYYISYNTSFINNKNKWKNLSAVGMMKCYREENTKITIKEHYYIISKKINIETFRDATKSHWNIECCLHWKLDVILDEDHSTNKKGNSIENISTIRKIVFNLAKLDKSMGEKLTLNQKITRYNHDFKNIENLIFHVIPSL
;
A
#
# COMPACT_ATOMS: atom_id res chain seq x y z
N MET A 1 -17.43 21.60 23.89
CA MET A 1 -18.54 21.32 22.96
C MET A 1 -18.07 21.31 21.48
N PHE A 2 -17.22 22.25 21.07
CA PHE A 2 -16.68 22.36 19.70
C PHE A 2 -15.89 21.14 19.23
N PHE A 3 -14.97 20.60 20.05
CA PHE A 3 -14.18 19.41 19.72
C PHE A 3 -15.03 18.16 19.46
N LYS A 4 -16.10 17.93 20.22
CA LYS A 4 -17.00 16.78 19.98
C LYS A 4 -17.72 16.92 18.65
N SER A 5 -18.20 18.10 18.27
CA SER A 5 -18.90 18.34 17.00
C SER A 5 -17.98 18.18 15.79
N PHE A 6 -16.73 18.65 15.87
CA PHE A 6 -15.74 18.51 14.81
C PHE A 6 -15.39 17.04 14.55
N PHE A 7 -15.11 16.26 15.62
CA PHE A 7 -14.78 14.84 15.49
C PHE A 7 -15.91 13.97 14.97
N TYR A 8 -17.17 14.35 15.18
CA TYR A 8 -18.30 13.54 14.73
C TYR A 8 -18.81 13.87 13.33
N ASN A 9 -18.61 15.10 12.83
CA ASN A 9 -19.34 15.59 11.65
C ASN A 9 -18.48 15.99 10.46
N ARG A 10 -17.14 16.09 10.56
CA ARG A 10 -16.27 16.70 9.53
C ARG A 10 -15.06 15.83 9.12
N SER A 11 -15.26 14.54 8.91
CA SER A 11 -14.14 13.65 8.51
C SER A 11 -13.59 13.99 7.12
N LYS A 12 -14.46 14.34 6.18
CA LYS A 12 -14.05 14.65 4.80
C LYS A 12 -13.18 15.91 4.72
N GLU A 13 -13.50 16.95 5.48
CA GLU A 13 -12.69 18.16 5.56
C GLU A 13 -11.35 17.88 6.23
N PHE A 14 -11.33 17.06 7.29
CA PHE A 14 -10.12 16.73 8.01
C PHE A 14 -9.16 15.90 7.14
N ILE A 15 -9.67 14.93 6.39
CA ILE A 15 -8.85 14.17 5.43
C ILE A 15 -8.31 15.07 4.32
N LYS A 16 -9.09 16.03 3.82
CA LYS A 16 -8.61 16.98 2.81
C LYS A 16 -7.45 17.83 3.34
N LEU A 17 -7.54 18.33 4.57
CA LEU A 17 -6.45 19.09 5.21
C LEU A 17 -5.20 18.23 5.40
N PHE A 18 -5.37 16.96 5.80
CA PHE A 18 -4.27 16.02 5.88
C PHE A 18 -3.57 15.81 4.54
N ILE A 19 -4.35 15.60 3.46
CA ILE A 19 -3.80 15.39 2.12
C ILE A 19 -3.13 16.67 1.60
N GLU A 20 -3.69 17.84 1.88
CA GLU A 20 -3.10 19.12 1.50
C GLU A 20 -1.76 19.36 2.21
N TRP A 21 -1.68 19.05 3.50
CA TRP A 21 -0.42 19.06 4.23
C TRP A 21 0.62 18.09 3.61
N ILE A 22 0.23 16.87 3.26
CA ILE A 22 1.11 15.90 2.60
C ILE A 22 1.64 16.42 1.24
N LYS A 23 0.80 17.10 0.44
CA LYS A 23 1.21 17.68 -0.85
C LYS A 23 2.37 18.69 -0.69
N ASN A 24 2.44 19.39 0.43
CA ASN A 24 3.53 20.31 0.71
C ASN A 24 4.85 19.61 1.06
N ILE A 25 4.80 18.34 1.46
CA ILE A 25 5.97 17.53 1.85
C ILE A 25 6.49 16.69 0.67
N VAL A 26 5.60 16.24 -0.20
CA VAL A 26 5.94 15.33 -1.31
C VAL A 26 6.13 16.13 -2.60
N TYR A 27 7.39 16.41 -2.95
CA TYR A 27 7.73 17.29 -4.09
C TYR A 27 7.92 16.54 -5.40
N ASP A 28 8.41 15.29 -5.35
CA ASP A 28 8.70 14.48 -6.54
C ASP A 28 8.18 13.06 -6.35
N ASN A 29 7.22 12.70 -7.22
CA ASN A 29 6.58 11.39 -7.22
C ASN A 29 7.14 10.45 -8.30
N LYS A 30 7.98 10.95 -9.20
CA LYS A 30 8.38 10.22 -10.40
C LYS A 30 9.13 8.94 -10.06
N GLY A 31 8.57 7.81 -10.48
CA GLY A 31 9.20 6.50 -10.32
C GLY A 31 9.11 5.89 -8.93
N ARG A 32 8.46 6.56 -7.97
CA ARG A 32 8.24 6.03 -6.62
C ARG A 32 7.08 5.03 -6.57
N PHE A 33 7.06 4.21 -5.53
CA PHE A 33 6.02 3.19 -5.33
C PHE A 33 4.98 3.63 -4.30
N LEU A 34 3.72 3.54 -4.70
CA LEU A 34 2.56 3.76 -3.85
C LEU A 34 1.85 2.44 -3.62
N SER A 35 1.81 1.97 -2.39
CA SER A 35 1.02 0.80 -2.01
C SER A 35 -0.35 1.24 -1.49
N ILE A 36 -1.42 0.59 -1.98
CA ILE A 36 -2.78 0.78 -1.49
C ILE A 36 -3.27 -0.54 -0.93
N ASP A 37 -3.75 -0.51 0.32
CA ASP A 37 -4.28 -1.69 1.00
C ASP A 37 -5.30 -1.28 2.06
N GLY A 38 -6.22 -2.21 2.36
CA GLY A 38 -7.30 -2.04 3.31
C GLY A 38 -7.09 -2.80 4.61
N LYS A 39 -7.28 -2.11 5.74
CA LYS A 39 -7.17 -2.68 7.07
C LYS A 39 -8.49 -2.64 7.84
N ALA A 40 -8.86 -3.74 8.48
CA ALA A 40 -9.99 -3.81 9.41
C ALA A 40 -9.62 -3.21 10.77
N ILE A 41 -10.47 -2.34 11.31
CA ILE A 41 -10.39 -1.87 12.70
C ILE A 41 -11.30 -2.76 13.56
N LYS A 42 -10.77 -3.90 14.00
CA LYS A 42 -11.57 -4.99 14.62
C LYS A 42 -12.27 -4.58 15.90
N SER A 43 -11.61 -3.82 16.77
CA SER A 43 -12.17 -3.35 18.05
C SER A 43 -13.30 -2.32 17.88
N ALA A 44 -13.35 -1.64 16.75
CA ALA A 44 -14.39 -0.68 16.42
C ALA A 44 -15.67 -1.36 15.87
N THR A 45 -15.70 -2.69 15.75
CA THR A 45 -16.90 -3.44 15.39
C THR A 45 -17.98 -3.28 16.47
N ASP A 46 -19.17 -2.81 16.10
CA ASP A 46 -20.32 -2.73 17.01
C ASP A 46 -21.06 -4.07 17.05
N LYS A 47 -20.51 -5.00 17.84
CA LYS A 47 -21.09 -6.35 18.00
C LYS A 47 -22.47 -6.35 18.65
N ILE A 48 -22.79 -5.32 19.44
CA ILE A 48 -24.07 -5.23 20.18
C ILE A 48 -25.22 -4.92 19.22
N ASN A 49 -24.96 -4.04 18.24
CA ASN A 49 -25.98 -3.62 17.28
C ASN A 49 -25.85 -4.32 15.90
N GLY A 50 -25.09 -5.41 15.82
CA GLY A 50 -24.89 -6.16 14.57
C GLY A 50 -24.12 -5.40 13.49
N GLY A 51 -23.30 -4.41 13.88
CA GLY A 51 -22.55 -3.56 12.97
C GLY A 51 -21.40 -4.29 12.27
N ASN A 52 -21.12 -3.87 11.04
CA ASN A 52 -19.98 -4.35 10.27
C ASN A 52 -18.65 -3.82 10.84
N THR A 53 -17.58 -4.59 10.67
CA THR A 53 -16.23 -4.14 10.99
C THR A 53 -15.82 -3.02 10.04
N PRO A 54 -15.50 -1.81 10.54
CA PRO A 54 -15.02 -0.72 9.70
C PRO A 54 -13.67 -1.07 9.06
N TYR A 55 -13.50 -0.67 7.82
CA TYR A 55 -12.26 -0.81 7.06
C TYR A 55 -11.70 0.56 6.70
N ILE A 56 -10.38 0.69 6.75
CA ILE A 56 -9.66 1.88 6.29
C ILE A 56 -8.76 1.46 5.12
N VAL A 57 -9.05 1.95 3.94
CA VAL A 57 -8.16 1.83 2.77
C VAL A 57 -7.15 2.96 2.84
N SER A 58 -5.88 2.63 2.84
CA SER A 58 -4.76 3.57 3.02
C SER A 58 -3.85 3.58 1.79
N ALA A 59 -3.25 4.74 1.51
CA ALA A 59 -2.20 4.91 0.52
C ALA A 59 -0.87 5.20 1.23
N PHE A 60 0.16 4.42 0.93
CA PHE A 60 1.48 4.46 1.57
C PHE A 60 2.58 4.68 0.54
N LEU A 61 3.29 5.80 0.64
CA LEU A 61 4.43 6.14 -0.21
C LEU A 61 5.69 5.48 0.35
N ASN A 62 6.17 4.45 -0.36
CA ASN A 62 7.16 3.51 0.18
C ASN A 62 8.51 4.15 0.48
N GLU A 63 9.05 4.97 -0.44
CA GLU A 63 10.39 5.56 -0.32
C GLU A 63 10.49 6.55 0.84
N MET A 64 9.41 7.26 1.13
CA MET A 64 9.35 8.17 2.27
C MET A 64 8.88 7.46 3.56
N GLY A 65 8.25 6.30 3.43
CA GLY A 65 7.70 5.54 4.54
C GLY A 65 6.55 6.26 5.25
N ILE A 66 5.69 6.99 4.52
CA ILE A 66 4.60 7.79 5.04
C ILE A 66 3.25 7.42 4.42
N SER A 67 2.17 7.61 5.16
CA SER A 67 0.81 7.54 4.64
C SER A 67 0.41 8.86 3.98
N ILE A 68 -0.10 8.80 2.74
CA ILE A 68 -0.46 10.01 1.98
C ILE A 68 -1.98 10.21 1.81
N GLY A 69 -2.79 9.27 2.29
CA GLY A 69 -4.24 9.37 2.24
C GLY A 69 -4.93 8.14 2.78
N GLN A 70 -6.21 8.27 3.06
CA GLN A 70 -7.08 7.15 3.45
C GLN A 70 -8.54 7.42 3.11
N VAL A 71 -9.32 6.34 3.02
CA VAL A 71 -10.79 6.36 2.94
C VAL A 71 -11.35 5.28 3.83
N LYS A 72 -12.41 5.60 4.60
CA LYS A 72 -13.13 4.63 5.42
C LYS A 72 -14.23 3.96 4.61
N VAL A 73 -14.37 2.64 4.76
CA VAL A 73 -15.51 1.87 4.27
C VAL A 73 -16.14 1.03 5.37
N ASN A 74 -17.42 0.70 5.23
CA ASN A 74 -18.17 0.03 6.28
C ASN A 74 -17.89 -1.49 6.36
N ASN A 75 -17.33 -2.08 5.30
CA ASN A 75 -16.94 -3.47 5.27
C ASN A 75 -15.89 -3.71 4.16
N LYS A 76 -15.26 -4.89 4.15
CA LYS A 76 -14.22 -5.25 3.18
C LYS A 76 -14.74 -5.30 1.73
N SER A 77 -16.00 -5.66 1.51
CA SER A 77 -16.56 -5.76 0.16
C SER A 77 -16.61 -4.42 -0.57
N ASN A 78 -16.54 -3.31 0.17
CA ASN A 78 -16.53 -1.96 -0.38
C ASN A 78 -15.13 -1.42 -0.72
N GLU A 79 -14.07 -2.22 -0.56
CA GLU A 79 -12.70 -1.83 -0.87
C GLU A 79 -12.54 -1.45 -2.35
N ILE A 80 -13.18 -2.21 -3.25
CA ILE A 80 -13.19 -1.93 -4.71
C ILE A 80 -13.77 -0.54 -5.01
N THR A 81 -14.74 -0.07 -4.23
CA THR A 81 -15.33 1.27 -4.40
C THR A 81 -14.54 2.37 -3.71
N ALA A 82 -13.84 2.04 -2.63
CA ALA A 82 -13.02 2.98 -1.87
C ALA A 82 -11.71 3.36 -2.59
N ILE A 83 -11.09 2.42 -3.28
CA ILE A 83 -9.84 2.67 -4.01
C ILE A 83 -10.01 3.82 -5.02
N PRO A 84 -11.02 3.83 -5.92
CA PRO A 84 -11.27 4.97 -6.80
C PRO A 84 -11.49 6.30 -6.07
N GLU A 85 -12.19 6.29 -4.93
CA GLU A 85 -12.39 7.50 -4.11
C GLU A 85 -11.07 8.00 -3.52
N LEU A 86 -10.24 7.09 -2.98
CA LEU A 86 -8.90 7.43 -2.48
C LEU A 86 -8.01 8.01 -3.58
N LEU A 87 -8.01 7.39 -4.76
CA LEU A 87 -7.27 7.88 -5.92
C LEU A 87 -7.71 9.29 -6.35
N ASP A 88 -9.00 9.65 -6.19
CA ASP A 88 -9.46 11.01 -6.48
C ASP A 88 -8.89 12.06 -5.53
N LEU A 89 -8.68 11.70 -4.28
CA LEU A 89 -8.22 12.61 -3.24
C LEU A 89 -6.72 12.91 -3.34
N ILE A 90 -5.90 11.94 -3.77
CA ILE A 90 -4.42 12.05 -3.76
C ILE A 90 -3.86 12.33 -5.16
N ASP A 91 -2.67 12.93 -5.21
CA ASP A 91 -1.89 13.04 -6.44
C ASP A 91 -1.01 11.81 -6.61
N ILE A 92 -1.24 11.08 -7.70
CA ILE A 92 -0.49 9.87 -8.07
C ILE A 92 0.31 10.03 -9.35
N SER A 93 0.44 11.26 -9.84
CA SER A 93 1.15 11.53 -11.10
C SER A 93 2.60 11.05 -11.02
N GLY A 94 2.99 10.20 -11.96
CA GLY A 94 4.33 9.60 -12.03
C GLY A 94 4.61 8.43 -11.09
N LEU A 95 3.73 8.15 -10.12
CA LEU A 95 3.85 7.01 -9.20
C LEU A 95 3.58 5.67 -9.88
N PHE A 96 4.19 4.62 -9.36
CA PHE A 96 3.79 3.23 -9.60
C PHE A 96 2.87 2.77 -8.47
N VAL A 97 1.61 2.55 -8.78
CA VAL A 97 0.58 2.12 -7.83
C VAL A 97 0.53 0.59 -7.78
N THR A 98 0.69 0.04 -6.58
CA THR A 98 0.55 -1.40 -6.30
C THR A 98 -0.67 -1.62 -5.41
N ILE A 99 -1.49 -2.60 -5.76
CA ILE A 99 -2.72 -2.94 -5.03
C ILE A 99 -2.82 -4.46 -4.99
N ASP A 100 -3.38 -5.04 -3.90
CA ASP A 100 -3.65 -6.49 -3.87
C ASP A 100 -4.73 -6.85 -4.92
N ALA A 101 -4.84 -8.13 -5.20
CA ALA A 101 -5.64 -8.66 -6.29
C ALA A 101 -7.12 -8.23 -6.26
N ILE A 102 -7.70 -7.93 -5.10
CA ILE A 102 -9.07 -7.42 -5.02
C ILE A 102 -9.23 -6.08 -5.77
N GLY A 103 -8.20 -5.23 -5.76
CA GLY A 103 -8.15 -3.95 -6.48
C GLY A 103 -7.73 -4.08 -7.95
N THR A 104 -7.42 -5.30 -8.44
CA THR A 104 -7.14 -5.53 -9.85
C THR A 104 -8.44 -5.56 -10.63
N GLN A 105 -8.94 -4.37 -10.95
CA GLN A 105 -10.17 -4.09 -11.68
C GLN A 105 -9.87 -3.11 -12.82
N THR A 106 -10.56 -3.29 -13.96
CA THR A 106 -10.33 -2.47 -15.15
C THR A 106 -10.59 -0.99 -14.91
N ASN A 107 -11.65 -0.66 -14.16
CA ASN A 107 -11.99 0.72 -13.79
C ASN A 107 -10.90 1.37 -12.91
N ILE A 108 -10.29 0.62 -11.98
CA ILE A 108 -9.20 1.10 -11.12
C ILE A 108 -7.93 1.30 -11.95
N ALA A 109 -7.55 0.32 -12.78
CA ALA A 109 -6.40 0.43 -13.68
C ALA A 109 -6.52 1.65 -14.60
N ASN A 110 -7.69 1.83 -15.24
CA ASN A 110 -7.95 2.96 -16.10
C ASN A 110 -7.86 4.30 -15.36
N LYS A 111 -8.43 4.37 -14.15
CA LYS A 111 -8.37 5.57 -13.31
C LYS A 111 -6.95 5.95 -12.91
N ILE A 112 -6.09 4.97 -12.59
CA ILE A 112 -4.67 5.23 -12.31
C ILE A 112 -4.00 5.90 -13.52
N ILE A 113 -4.25 5.39 -14.72
CA ILE A 113 -3.69 5.97 -15.96
C ILE A 113 -4.26 7.36 -16.24
N ASP A 114 -5.57 7.57 -16.05
CA ASP A 114 -6.22 8.88 -16.26
C ASP A 114 -5.64 9.95 -15.33
N LYS A 115 -5.19 9.55 -14.15
CA LYS A 115 -4.49 10.41 -13.18
C LYS A 115 -2.98 10.46 -13.39
N LYS A 116 -2.46 10.05 -14.57
CA LYS A 116 -1.04 10.05 -14.94
C LYS A 116 -0.13 9.20 -14.04
N GLY A 117 -0.70 8.25 -13.30
CA GLY A 117 0.02 7.22 -12.58
C GLY A 117 0.33 6.01 -13.48
N ASN A 118 1.09 5.07 -12.94
CA ASN A 118 1.34 3.76 -13.56
C ASN A 118 0.89 2.68 -12.58
N TYR A 119 0.52 1.51 -13.09
CA TYR A 119 0.13 0.40 -12.22
C TYR A 119 1.04 -0.81 -12.35
N ILE A 120 1.19 -1.53 -11.24
CA ILE A 120 1.72 -2.89 -11.14
C ILE A 120 0.73 -3.66 -10.28
N LEU A 121 -0.20 -4.37 -10.92
CA LEU A 121 -1.34 -4.98 -10.25
C LEU A 121 -1.24 -6.50 -10.24
N LYS A 122 -1.45 -7.10 -9.07
CA LYS A 122 -1.43 -8.53 -8.86
C LYS A 122 -2.69 -9.17 -9.40
N VAL A 123 -2.55 -10.20 -10.25
CA VAL A 123 -3.66 -10.94 -10.86
C VAL A 123 -3.92 -12.23 -10.08
N LYS A 124 -5.18 -12.48 -9.74
CA LYS A 124 -5.66 -13.72 -9.12
C LYS A 124 -6.96 -14.19 -9.81
N THR A 125 -7.63 -15.17 -9.21
CA THR A 125 -8.85 -15.80 -9.74
C THR A 125 -10.04 -14.87 -9.92
N ASN A 126 -10.02 -13.66 -9.34
CA ASN A 126 -11.02 -12.62 -9.63
C ASN A 126 -10.94 -12.08 -11.07
N GLN A 127 -9.82 -12.33 -11.76
CA GLN A 127 -9.58 -12.04 -13.18
C GLN A 127 -9.08 -13.34 -13.87
N ARG A 128 -9.95 -14.35 -13.88
CA ARG A 128 -9.58 -15.73 -14.26
C ARG A 128 -8.99 -15.83 -15.66
N ASP A 129 -9.65 -15.27 -16.65
CA ASP A 129 -9.19 -15.36 -18.05
C ASP A 129 -7.81 -14.71 -18.21
N LEU A 130 -7.61 -13.53 -17.59
CA LEU A 130 -6.32 -12.82 -17.60
C LEU A 130 -5.24 -13.64 -16.88
N LEU A 131 -5.57 -14.27 -15.76
CA LEU A 131 -4.65 -15.14 -15.01
C LEU A 131 -4.22 -16.34 -15.86
N ASP A 132 -5.18 -17.00 -16.48
CA ASP A 132 -4.94 -18.19 -17.31
C ASP A 132 -4.10 -17.84 -18.55
N ASP A 133 -4.39 -16.70 -19.21
CA ASP A 133 -3.57 -16.17 -20.32
C ASP A 133 -2.11 -15.98 -19.89
N ILE A 134 -1.87 -15.27 -18.79
CA ILE A 134 -0.51 -14.95 -18.30
C ILE A 134 0.22 -16.21 -17.86
N LYS A 135 -0.45 -17.07 -17.11
CA LYS A 135 0.13 -18.33 -16.63
C LYS A 135 0.56 -19.22 -17.79
N THR A 136 -0.34 -19.46 -18.74
CA THR A 136 -0.04 -20.28 -19.93
C THR A 136 1.14 -19.72 -20.71
N TYR A 137 1.21 -18.40 -20.86
CA TYR A 137 2.33 -17.74 -21.55
C TYR A 137 3.67 -18.01 -20.87
N PHE A 138 3.78 -17.78 -19.55
CA PHE A 138 5.01 -18.04 -18.81
C PHE A 138 5.38 -19.53 -18.78
N ASP A 139 4.41 -20.44 -18.63
CA ASP A 139 4.66 -21.89 -18.65
C ASP A 139 5.26 -22.33 -19.98
N ILE A 140 4.78 -21.79 -21.11
CA ILE A 140 5.28 -22.12 -22.45
C ILE A 140 6.67 -21.49 -22.66
N GLU A 141 6.83 -20.17 -22.47
CA GLU A 141 8.08 -19.47 -22.79
C GLU A 141 9.26 -19.96 -21.92
N ILE A 142 9.01 -20.27 -20.65
CA ILE A 142 10.05 -20.81 -19.76
C ILE A 142 10.45 -22.23 -20.17
N SER A 143 9.51 -23.03 -20.71
CA SER A 143 9.79 -24.41 -21.13
C SER A 143 10.57 -24.50 -22.47
N ILE A 144 10.46 -23.45 -23.33
CA ILE A 144 11.04 -23.51 -24.68
C ILE A 144 12.42 -22.84 -24.73
N ASP A 145 12.54 -21.55 -24.43
CA ASP A 145 13.80 -20.81 -24.73
C ASP A 145 14.07 -19.59 -23.83
N ASN A 146 13.17 -19.13 -23.05
CA ASN A 146 13.31 -17.94 -22.19
C ASN A 146 13.69 -16.62 -22.92
N SER A 147 13.90 -16.62 -24.23
CA SER A 147 14.48 -15.48 -24.99
C SER A 147 13.64 -14.20 -24.98
N LYS A 148 12.35 -14.30 -24.63
CA LYS A 148 11.39 -13.17 -24.56
C LYS A 148 11.09 -12.72 -23.14
N ILE A 149 11.82 -13.24 -22.17
CA ILE A 149 11.58 -13.00 -20.74
C ILE A 149 12.89 -12.53 -20.09
N ASP A 150 12.86 -11.35 -19.47
CA ASP A 150 13.92 -10.96 -18.56
C ASP A 150 13.73 -11.71 -17.24
N TYR A 151 14.83 -12.20 -16.68
CA TYR A 151 14.84 -13.01 -15.47
C TYR A 151 15.86 -12.52 -14.46
N ILE A 152 15.49 -12.55 -13.19
CA ILE A 152 16.41 -12.35 -12.06
C ILE A 152 16.05 -13.29 -10.93
N ASP A 153 17.07 -13.88 -10.33
CA ASP A 153 16.98 -14.71 -9.14
C ASP A 153 17.53 -13.96 -7.92
N THR A 154 16.89 -14.14 -6.79
CA THR A 154 17.39 -13.58 -5.52
C THR A 154 18.12 -14.66 -4.72
N GLU A 155 19.13 -14.26 -3.98
CA GLU A 155 19.75 -15.13 -3.02
C GLU A 155 18.74 -15.59 -1.94
N PHE A 156 19.05 -16.71 -1.29
CA PHE A 156 18.25 -17.21 -0.18
C PHE A 156 18.31 -16.22 1.00
N GLU A 157 17.14 -15.75 1.43
CA GLU A 157 16.98 -14.94 2.64
C GLU A 157 16.57 -15.87 3.79
N ASN A 158 17.32 -15.84 4.90
CA ASN A 158 16.95 -16.58 6.13
C ASN A 158 16.43 -15.59 7.17
N ASP A 159 15.14 -15.62 7.44
CA ASP A 159 14.50 -14.77 8.43
C ASP A 159 13.56 -15.59 9.32
N HIS A 160 13.77 -15.50 10.65
CA HIS A 160 12.97 -16.19 11.67
C HIS A 160 12.78 -17.70 11.43
N GLY A 161 13.85 -18.41 10.96
CA GLY A 161 13.81 -19.86 10.72
C GLY A 161 13.09 -20.26 9.42
N ARG A 162 12.83 -19.32 8.51
CA ARG A 162 12.29 -19.55 7.18
C ARG A 162 13.34 -19.20 6.14
N ILE A 163 13.53 -20.08 5.19
CA ILE A 163 14.39 -19.82 4.04
C ILE A 163 13.47 -19.46 2.87
N GLU A 164 13.66 -18.28 2.32
CA GLU A 164 12.91 -17.83 1.15
C GLU A 164 13.87 -17.50 0.01
N ARG A 165 13.47 -17.90 -1.21
CA ARG A 165 14.09 -17.52 -2.47
C ARG A 165 13.00 -17.05 -3.41
N ARG A 166 13.25 -16.00 -4.18
CA ARG A 166 12.30 -15.46 -5.15
C ARG A 166 12.94 -15.34 -6.52
N GLU A 167 12.24 -15.81 -7.51
CA GLU A 167 12.56 -15.64 -8.92
C GLU A 167 11.57 -14.66 -9.52
N TYR A 168 12.07 -13.72 -10.32
CA TYR A 168 11.26 -12.73 -11.01
C TYR A 168 11.42 -12.88 -12.51
N TYR A 169 10.32 -12.72 -13.21
CA TYR A 169 10.22 -12.83 -14.66
C TYR A 169 9.37 -11.68 -15.18
N ILE A 170 9.80 -11.01 -16.25
CA ILE A 170 9.04 -9.95 -16.92
C ILE A 170 9.06 -10.16 -18.42
N SER A 171 7.92 -9.95 -19.07
CA SER A 171 7.81 -9.96 -20.54
C SER A 171 7.05 -8.74 -21.03
N TYR A 172 7.54 -8.15 -22.12
CA TYR A 172 6.89 -7.02 -22.80
C TYR A 172 5.94 -7.48 -23.91
N ASN A 173 5.88 -8.79 -24.17
CA ASN A 173 4.89 -9.35 -25.07
C ASN A 173 3.55 -9.45 -24.34
N THR A 174 2.56 -8.72 -24.79
CA THR A 174 1.19 -8.71 -24.27
C THR A 174 0.16 -9.05 -25.34
N SER A 175 0.61 -9.55 -26.50
CA SER A 175 -0.26 -9.87 -27.64
C SER A 175 -1.15 -11.07 -27.41
N PHE A 176 -0.75 -11.97 -26.50
CA PHE A 176 -1.49 -13.18 -26.15
C PHE A 176 -2.70 -12.92 -25.24
N ILE A 177 -2.82 -11.71 -24.65
CA ILE A 177 -3.92 -11.38 -23.73
C ILE A 177 -5.18 -11.06 -24.52
N ASN A 178 -6.19 -11.89 -24.39
CA ASN A 178 -7.45 -11.83 -25.16
C ASN A 178 -8.22 -10.52 -24.97
N ASN A 179 -8.25 -9.98 -23.76
CA ASN A 179 -8.98 -8.76 -23.41
C ASN A 179 -8.04 -7.58 -23.08
N LYS A 180 -6.89 -7.49 -23.75
CA LYS A 180 -5.87 -6.46 -23.51
C LYS A 180 -6.42 -5.03 -23.56
N ASN A 181 -7.34 -4.75 -24.46
CA ASN A 181 -7.95 -3.42 -24.65
C ASN A 181 -8.73 -2.91 -23.44
N LYS A 182 -9.15 -3.79 -22.53
CA LYS A 182 -9.80 -3.41 -21.26
C LYS A 182 -8.82 -2.79 -20.25
N TRP A 183 -7.52 -3.07 -20.40
CA TRP A 183 -6.46 -2.64 -19.49
C TRP A 183 -5.65 -1.51 -20.13
N LYS A 184 -6.01 -0.28 -19.80
CA LYS A 184 -5.38 0.91 -20.40
C LYS A 184 -3.88 0.90 -20.16
N ASN A 185 -3.10 1.12 -21.24
CA ASN A 185 -1.64 1.14 -21.26
C ASN A 185 -0.95 -0.18 -20.85
N LEU A 186 -1.63 -1.33 -20.84
CA LEU A 186 -0.98 -2.61 -20.54
C LEU A 186 0.24 -2.83 -21.46
N SER A 187 1.44 -2.82 -20.87
CA SER A 187 2.72 -2.79 -21.60
C SER A 187 3.65 -3.96 -21.26
N ALA A 188 3.43 -4.62 -20.13
CA ALA A 188 4.19 -5.79 -19.71
C ALA A 188 3.36 -6.69 -18.79
N VAL A 189 3.81 -7.93 -18.65
CA VAL A 189 3.35 -8.88 -17.64
C VAL A 189 4.53 -9.36 -16.82
N GLY A 190 4.28 -9.67 -15.54
CA GLY A 190 5.31 -10.16 -14.63
C GLY A 190 4.87 -11.42 -13.91
N MET A 191 5.83 -12.26 -13.54
CA MET A 191 5.64 -13.40 -12.66
C MET A 191 6.70 -13.39 -11.56
N MET A 192 6.29 -13.71 -10.33
CA MET A 192 7.18 -13.95 -9.20
C MET A 192 6.93 -15.36 -8.68
N LYS A 193 7.96 -16.20 -8.65
CA LYS A 193 7.98 -17.49 -7.96
C LYS A 193 8.61 -17.32 -6.58
N CYS A 194 7.91 -17.71 -5.54
CA CYS A 194 8.39 -17.70 -4.17
C CYS A 194 8.57 -19.14 -3.69
N TYR A 195 9.80 -19.51 -3.42
CA TYR A 195 10.18 -20.76 -2.78
C TYR A 195 10.30 -20.49 -1.29
N ARG A 196 9.57 -21.24 -0.50
CA ARG A 196 9.64 -21.15 0.97
C ARG A 196 9.89 -22.53 1.54
N GLU A 197 10.98 -22.64 2.29
CA GLU A 197 11.31 -23.82 3.07
C GLU A 197 10.99 -23.55 4.54
N GLU A 198 10.15 -24.42 5.12
CA GLU A 198 9.79 -24.40 6.52
C GLU A 198 9.73 -25.86 7.02
N ASN A 199 10.52 -26.21 8.04
CA ASN A 199 10.57 -27.57 8.60
C ASN A 199 10.74 -28.66 7.53
N THR A 200 11.72 -28.52 6.63
CA THR A 200 11.99 -29.47 5.53
C THR A 200 10.94 -29.58 4.43
N LYS A 201 9.86 -28.79 4.52
CA LYS A 201 8.82 -28.73 3.48
C LYS A 201 9.03 -27.51 2.59
N ILE A 202 9.28 -27.77 1.30
CA ILE A 202 9.37 -26.70 0.30
C ILE A 202 7.97 -26.45 -0.28
N THR A 203 7.54 -25.18 -0.26
CA THR A 203 6.32 -24.73 -0.95
C THR A 203 6.70 -23.72 -2.02
N ILE A 204 6.09 -23.86 -3.21
CA ILE A 204 6.29 -22.95 -4.33
C ILE A 204 4.97 -22.21 -4.55
N LYS A 205 5.01 -20.88 -4.63
CA LYS A 205 3.86 -20.04 -4.94
C LYS A 205 4.21 -19.12 -6.09
N GLU A 206 3.34 -19.07 -7.07
CA GLU A 206 3.45 -18.18 -8.23
C GLU A 206 2.47 -17.01 -8.10
N HIS A 207 2.96 -15.83 -8.44
CA HIS A 207 2.19 -14.59 -8.41
C HIS A 207 2.35 -13.89 -9.75
N TYR A 208 1.24 -13.52 -10.37
CA TYR A 208 1.19 -12.93 -11.69
C TYR A 208 0.78 -11.47 -11.61
N TYR A 209 1.29 -10.64 -12.53
CA TYR A 209 1.11 -9.19 -12.49
C TYR A 209 0.90 -8.64 -13.89
N ILE A 210 0.10 -7.57 -13.97
CA ILE A 210 -0.01 -6.70 -15.15
C ILE A 210 0.64 -5.35 -14.86
N ILE A 211 1.29 -4.77 -15.86
CA ILE A 211 2.15 -3.59 -15.72
C ILE A 211 1.83 -2.61 -16.84
N SER A 212 1.53 -1.35 -16.49
CA SER A 212 1.08 -0.34 -17.44
C SER A 212 2.21 0.38 -18.20
N LYS A 213 3.45 0.24 -17.74
CA LYS A 213 4.61 0.90 -18.33
C LYS A 213 5.77 -0.07 -18.44
N LYS A 214 6.52 -0.02 -19.55
CA LYS A 214 7.76 -0.81 -19.65
C LYS A 214 8.72 -0.37 -18.54
N ILE A 215 9.14 -1.30 -17.71
CA ILE A 215 10.09 -1.16 -16.61
C ILE A 215 11.10 -2.31 -16.70
N ASN A 216 12.31 -2.12 -16.18
CA ASN A 216 13.25 -3.21 -16.05
C ASN A 216 12.84 -4.17 -14.92
N ILE A 217 13.48 -5.32 -14.88
CA ILE A 217 13.14 -6.39 -13.95
C ILE A 217 13.45 -6.02 -12.49
N GLU A 218 14.48 -5.20 -12.25
CA GLU A 218 14.83 -4.70 -10.93
C GLU A 218 13.69 -3.82 -10.36
N THR A 219 13.15 -2.92 -11.18
CA THR A 219 11.99 -2.09 -10.81
C THR A 219 10.76 -2.96 -10.49
N PHE A 220 10.53 -4.03 -11.26
CA PHE A 220 9.44 -4.97 -10.99
C PHE A 220 9.64 -5.70 -9.65
N ARG A 221 10.86 -6.22 -9.41
CA ARG A 221 11.24 -6.83 -8.12
C ARG A 221 10.98 -5.87 -6.95
N ASP A 222 11.48 -4.63 -7.08
CA ASP A 222 11.38 -3.64 -6.01
C ASP A 222 9.93 -3.23 -5.74
N ALA A 223 9.11 -3.08 -6.80
CA ALA A 223 7.68 -2.81 -6.67
C ALA A 223 6.92 -3.93 -5.92
N THR A 224 7.21 -5.20 -6.24
CA THR A 224 6.55 -6.33 -5.58
C THR A 224 6.98 -6.47 -4.12
N LYS A 225 8.27 -6.22 -3.80
CA LYS A 225 8.77 -6.17 -2.43
C LYS A 225 8.17 -4.99 -1.66
N SER A 226 8.12 -3.81 -2.26
CA SER A 226 7.63 -2.60 -1.60
C SER A 226 6.14 -2.66 -1.25
N HIS A 227 5.33 -3.46 -1.95
CA HIS A 227 3.92 -3.61 -1.61
C HIS A 227 3.70 -4.14 -0.18
N TRP A 228 4.59 -5.03 0.32
CA TRP A 228 4.54 -5.52 1.70
C TRP A 228 4.79 -4.44 2.75
N ASN A 229 5.42 -3.34 2.38
CA ASN A 229 5.72 -2.27 3.34
C ASN A 229 4.46 -1.64 3.93
N ILE A 230 3.33 -1.61 3.20
CA ILE A 230 2.09 -1.09 3.77
C ILE A 230 1.61 -1.95 4.95
N GLU A 231 1.79 -3.27 4.89
CA GLU A 231 1.43 -4.17 5.99
C GLU A 231 2.42 -4.08 7.15
N CYS A 232 3.72 -4.22 6.91
CA CYS A 232 4.72 -4.28 7.97
C CYS A 232 5.20 -2.91 8.47
N CYS A 233 5.22 -1.89 7.60
CA CYS A 233 5.71 -0.56 7.95
C CYS A 233 4.62 0.43 8.34
N LEU A 234 3.37 0.26 7.88
CA LEU A 234 2.25 1.11 8.27
C LEU A 234 1.30 0.37 9.20
N HIS A 235 0.58 -0.66 8.72
CA HIS A 235 -0.51 -1.29 9.47
C HIS A 235 -0.02 -1.88 10.80
N TRP A 236 1.07 -2.65 10.78
CA TRP A 236 1.65 -3.23 11.99
C TRP A 236 2.05 -2.15 13.01
N LYS A 237 2.66 -1.03 12.54
CA LYS A 237 3.07 0.06 13.45
C LYS A 237 1.90 0.85 14.00
N LEU A 238 0.84 1.04 13.21
CA LEU A 238 -0.40 1.64 13.70
C LEU A 238 -1.01 0.78 14.81
N ASP A 239 -0.95 -0.56 14.69
CA ASP A 239 -1.49 -1.47 15.70
C ASP A 239 -0.61 -1.54 16.94
N VAL A 240 0.68 -1.82 16.77
CA VAL A 240 1.57 -2.16 17.89
C VAL A 240 2.08 -0.90 18.61
N ILE A 241 2.31 0.20 17.89
CA ILE A 241 2.92 1.41 18.46
C ILE A 241 1.85 2.47 18.77
N LEU A 242 0.84 2.61 17.92
CA LEU A 242 -0.19 3.65 18.04
C LEU A 242 -1.56 3.08 18.48
N ASP A 243 -1.61 1.79 18.83
CA ASP A 243 -2.76 1.12 19.48
C ASP A 243 -4.07 1.27 18.68
N GLU A 244 -3.98 1.12 17.34
CA GLU A 244 -5.15 1.32 16.48
C GLU A 244 -6.17 0.20 16.63
N ASP A 245 -5.74 -1.06 16.75
CA ASP A 245 -6.61 -2.22 16.86
C ASP A 245 -7.36 -2.30 18.23
N HIS A 246 -6.94 -1.55 19.26
CA HIS A 246 -7.64 -1.43 20.53
C HIS A 246 -8.54 -0.18 20.62
N SER A 247 -8.71 0.54 19.52
CA SER A 247 -9.54 1.74 19.49
C SER A 247 -11.01 1.43 19.79
N THR A 248 -11.53 1.91 20.90
CA THR A 248 -12.93 1.70 21.33
C THR A 248 -13.91 2.70 20.72
N ASN A 249 -13.45 3.62 19.89
CA ASN A 249 -14.28 4.63 19.26
C ASN A 249 -15.16 4.01 18.17
N LYS A 250 -16.48 4.07 18.32
CA LYS A 250 -17.45 3.42 17.43
C LYS A 250 -18.45 4.38 16.78
N LYS A 251 -18.58 5.62 17.31
CA LYS A 251 -19.64 6.55 16.91
C LYS A 251 -19.21 7.46 15.76
N GLY A 252 -20.08 7.60 14.76
CA GLY A 252 -19.97 8.58 13.68
C GLY A 252 -18.64 8.46 12.92
N ASN A 253 -18.02 9.60 12.67
CA ASN A 253 -16.74 9.70 11.96
C ASN A 253 -15.50 9.58 12.88
N SER A 254 -15.69 9.27 14.19
CA SER A 254 -14.57 9.21 15.14
C SER A 254 -13.51 8.17 14.75
N ILE A 255 -13.91 7.03 14.20
CA ILE A 255 -12.99 5.99 13.73
C ILE A 255 -12.05 6.55 12.68
N GLU A 256 -12.59 7.18 11.65
CA GLU A 256 -11.86 7.75 10.54
C GLU A 256 -10.95 8.90 10.98
N ASN A 257 -11.47 9.81 11.81
CA ASN A 257 -10.72 10.95 12.31
C ASN A 257 -9.55 10.52 13.20
N ILE A 258 -9.75 9.56 14.10
CA ILE A 258 -8.67 9.06 14.97
C ILE A 258 -7.65 8.28 14.16
N SER A 259 -8.05 7.49 13.17
CA SER A 259 -7.11 6.84 12.24
C SER A 259 -6.30 7.89 11.47
N THR A 260 -6.91 8.99 11.04
CA THR A 260 -6.18 10.11 10.40
C THR A 260 -5.16 10.74 11.35
N ILE A 261 -5.54 10.99 12.61
CA ILE A 261 -4.60 11.53 13.62
C ILE A 261 -3.42 10.58 13.83
N ARG A 262 -3.67 9.28 13.96
CA ARG A 262 -2.59 8.29 14.10
C ARG A 262 -1.63 8.33 12.91
N LYS A 263 -2.13 8.49 11.69
CA LYS A 263 -1.29 8.63 10.49
C LYS A 263 -0.52 9.95 10.47
N ILE A 264 -1.10 11.05 10.95
CA ILE A 264 -0.37 12.31 11.12
C ILE A 264 0.78 12.12 12.12
N VAL A 265 0.52 11.55 13.29
CA VAL A 265 1.55 11.27 14.30
C VAL A 265 2.62 10.34 13.76
N PHE A 266 2.21 9.27 13.06
CA PHE A 266 3.12 8.35 12.40
C PHE A 266 4.03 9.06 11.39
N ASN A 267 3.45 9.87 10.50
CA ASN A 267 4.19 10.61 9.48
C ASN A 267 5.18 11.62 10.12
N LEU A 268 4.72 12.40 11.10
CA LEU A 268 5.57 13.36 11.81
C LEU A 268 6.76 12.67 12.48
N ALA A 269 6.52 11.59 13.21
CA ALA A 269 7.60 10.84 13.86
C ALA A 269 8.57 10.18 12.85
N LYS A 270 8.08 9.83 11.64
CA LYS A 270 8.91 9.33 10.54
C LYS A 270 9.78 10.43 9.94
N LEU A 271 9.21 11.60 9.72
CA LEU A 271 9.88 12.74 9.10
C LEU A 271 10.81 13.48 10.05
N ASP A 272 10.55 13.42 11.37
CA ASP A 272 11.40 14.05 12.38
C ASP A 272 12.79 13.42 12.44
N LYS A 273 13.80 14.20 12.03
CA LYS A 273 15.23 13.88 12.12
C LYS A 273 15.92 14.52 13.32
N SER A 274 15.24 15.43 14.05
CA SER A 274 15.82 16.21 15.15
C SER A 274 16.36 15.37 16.30
N MET A 275 15.76 14.18 16.51
CA MET A 275 16.17 13.25 17.56
C MET A 275 17.29 12.27 17.14
N GLY A 276 17.79 12.38 15.91
CA GLY A 276 18.77 11.46 15.32
C GLY A 276 18.15 10.33 14.50
N GLU A 277 18.84 9.96 13.44
CA GLU A 277 18.33 8.99 12.42
C GLU A 277 18.23 7.54 12.93
N LYS A 278 18.93 7.19 14.01
CA LYS A 278 19.00 5.82 14.54
C LYS A 278 17.79 5.41 15.42
N LEU A 279 16.95 6.37 15.82
CA LEU A 279 15.82 6.06 16.69
C LEU A 279 14.69 5.39 15.92
N THR A 280 14.19 4.28 16.49
CA THR A 280 12.99 3.61 16.01
C THR A 280 11.75 4.49 16.24
N LEU A 281 10.67 4.23 15.50
CA LEU A 281 9.39 4.93 15.69
C LEU A 281 8.90 4.83 17.16
N ASN A 282 8.97 3.64 17.74
CA ASN A 282 8.56 3.42 19.13
C ASN A 282 9.39 4.28 20.12
N GLN A 283 10.70 4.35 19.94
CA GLN A 283 11.56 5.18 20.77
C GLN A 283 11.23 6.68 20.64
N LYS A 284 10.91 7.16 19.44
CA LYS A 284 10.48 8.54 19.23
C LYS A 284 9.15 8.83 19.93
N ILE A 285 8.14 7.97 19.75
CA ILE A 285 6.83 8.10 20.41
C ILE A 285 7.00 8.08 21.93
N THR A 286 7.83 7.20 22.48
CA THR A 286 8.13 7.18 23.92
C THR A 286 8.73 8.49 24.38
N ARG A 287 9.67 9.07 23.65
CA ARG A 287 10.26 10.38 24.00
C ARG A 287 9.26 11.53 23.94
N TYR A 288 8.37 11.55 22.95
CA TYR A 288 7.29 12.54 22.89
C TYR A 288 6.36 12.44 24.10
N ASN A 289 6.06 11.23 24.56
CA ASN A 289 5.22 11.04 25.74
C ASN A 289 5.89 11.43 27.06
N HIS A 290 7.21 11.36 27.16
CA HIS A 290 7.94 11.67 28.39
C HIS A 290 8.40 13.13 28.51
N ASP A 291 8.60 13.82 27.39
CA ASP A 291 9.09 15.19 27.41
C ASP A 291 8.32 16.06 26.40
N PHE A 292 7.53 16.97 26.94
CA PHE A 292 6.71 17.88 26.15
C PHE A 292 7.54 18.81 25.25
N LYS A 293 8.79 19.13 25.62
CA LYS A 293 9.71 19.92 24.79
C LYS A 293 9.98 19.26 23.44
N ASN A 294 9.99 17.93 23.38
CA ASN A 294 10.14 17.21 22.11
C ASN A 294 8.92 17.43 21.19
N ILE A 295 7.71 17.52 21.77
CA ILE A 295 6.48 17.82 21.00
C ILE A 295 6.51 19.29 20.53
N GLU A 296 6.91 20.22 21.40
CA GLU A 296 7.06 21.63 21.02
C GLU A 296 8.05 21.79 19.88
N ASN A 297 9.22 21.13 19.97
CA ASN A 297 10.21 21.14 18.91
C ASN A 297 9.65 20.57 17.59
N LEU A 298 8.93 19.46 17.65
CA LEU A 298 8.26 18.87 16.48
C LEU A 298 7.29 19.85 15.83
N ILE A 299 6.43 20.51 16.62
CA ILE A 299 5.39 21.39 16.12
C ILE A 299 5.96 22.70 15.57
N PHE A 300 6.91 23.30 16.27
CA PHE A 300 7.36 24.68 15.96
C PHE A 300 8.61 24.75 15.09
N HIS A 301 9.38 23.65 15.00
CA HIS A 301 10.64 23.64 14.24
C HIS A 301 10.68 22.58 13.14
N VAL A 302 10.14 21.39 13.39
CA VAL A 302 10.18 20.31 12.40
C VAL A 302 9.06 20.46 11.36
N ILE A 303 7.81 20.67 11.78
CA ILE A 303 6.68 20.85 10.86
C ILE A 303 6.87 22.05 9.91
N PRO A 304 7.26 23.24 10.38
CA PRO A 304 7.49 24.38 9.48
C PRO A 304 8.63 24.21 8.50
N SER A 305 9.57 23.27 8.76
CA SER A 305 10.70 22.98 7.88
C SER A 305 10.41 21.87 6.86
N LEU A 306 9.28 21.20 6.99
CA LEU A 306 8.78 20.17 6.04
C LEU A 306 8.01 20.82 4.89
#